data_86748114ae210e3589cfc8dc53392ec4
#
_entry.id   86748114ae210e3589cfc8dc53392ec4
#
_cell.length_a   1.000
_cell.length_b   1.000
_cell.length_c   1.000
_cell.angle_alpha   90.00
_cell.angle_beta   90.00
_cell.angle_gamma   90.00
#
_symmetry.space_group_name_H-M   'P 1'
#
loop_
_entity.id
_entity.type
_entity.pdbx_description
1 polymer ?
#
loop_
_entity_poly.entity_id
_entity_poly.type
_entity_poly.pdbx_seq_one_letter_code
_entity_poly.pdbx_strand_id
1 'polypeptide(L)'
;PELKKRYLDTGKVRLVLRDFPLDQMALKAAVIAHCAGPERRPQFIDVFFAQQASWSRAPDPVQALKQLAQLGGLSAAQADACLADKSLEDAVLQARLEGQQKFDISSTPTFIIGGKAYPGDQSIEQVAAIVDPLLGQ
;
A
#
# COMPACT_ATOMS: atom_id res chain seq x y z
N PRO A 1 3.93 -14.06 2.22
CA PRO A 1 4.53 -15.14 1.40
C PRO A 1 3.52 -16.22 1.01
N GLU A 2 2.75 -16.75 1.97
CA GLU A 2 1.79 -17.85 1.73
C GLU A 2 0.65 -17.45 0.78
N LEU A 3 0.07 -16.27 0.91
CA LEU A 3 -0.95 -15.75 0.01
C LEU A 3 -0.44 -15.74 -1.45
N LYS A 4 0.79 -15.25 -1.64
CA LYS A 4 1.42 -15.21 -2.95
C LYS A 4 1.52 -16.60 -3.54
N LYS A 5 2.14 -17.53 -2.81
CA LYS A 5 2.36 -18.91 -3.25
C LYS A 5 1.06 -19.68 -3.53
N ARG A 6 0.06 -19.53 -2.66
CA ARG A 6 -1.19 -20.29 -2.74
C ARG A 6 -2.14 -19.78 -3.84
N TYR A 7 -2.17 -18.46 -4.07
CA TYR A 7 -3.19 -17.84 -4.92
C TYR A 7 -2.63 -16.99 -6.06
N LEU A 8 -1.61 -16.13 -5.80
CA LEU A 8 -1.15 -15.19 -6.80
C LEU A 8 -0.30 -15.88 -7.87
N ASP A 9 0.67 -16.70 -7.46
CA ASP A 9 1.55 -17.42 -8.39
C ASP A 9 0.80 -18.46 -9.22
N THR A 10 -0.36 -18.92 -8.74
CA THR A 10 -1.23 -19.85 -9.50
C THR A 10 -2.17 -19.15 -10.48
N GLY A 11 -2.20 -17.81 -10.48
CA GLY A 11 -3.10 -17.02 -11.33
C GLY A 11 -4.59 -17.06 -10.91
N LYS A 12 -4.93 -17.72 -9.82
CA LYS A 12 -6.32 -17.84 -9.35
C LYS A 12 -6.88 -16.55 -8.78
N VAL A 13 -6.01 -15.71 -8.20
CA VAL A 13 -6.37 -14.45 -7.55
C VAL A 13 -5.42 -13.36 -8.00
N ARG A 14 -5.96 -12.16 -8.15
CA ARG A 14 -5.19 -10.94 -8.35
C ARG A 14 -5.25 -10.09 -7.10
N LEU A 15 -4.10 -9.71 -6.55
CA LEU A 15 -3.99 -8.75 -5.47
C LEU A 15 -3.91 -7.33 -6.02
N VAL A 16 -4.75 -6.44 -5.52
CA VAL A 16 -4.70 -5.01 -5.83
C VAL A 16 -4.46 -4.24 -4.54
N LEU A 17 -3.29 -3.60 -4.45
CA LEU A 17 -2.97 -2.71 -3.33
C LEU A 17 -3.61 -1.34 -3.55
N ARG A 18 -4.36 -0.88 -2.56
CA ARG A 18 -4.97 0.46 -2.52
C ARG A 18 -4.42 1.24 -1.34
N ASP A 19 -4.08 2.49 -1.57
CA ASP A 19 -3.60 3.36 -0.51
C ASP A 19 -4.75 3.85 0.35
N PHE A 20 -4.51 3.84 1.67
CA PHE A 20 -5.42 4.40 2.66
C PHE A 20 -4.59 5.09 3.75
N PRO A 21 -3.89 6.20 3.44
CA PRO A 21 -3.05 6.88 4.40
C PRO A 21 -3.89 7.44 5.55
N LEU A 22 -3.46 7.19 6.78
CA LEU A 22 -4.16 7.63 7.99
C LEU A 22 -3.69 9.00 8.49
N ASP A 23 -2.52 9.45 8.02
CA ASP A 23 -1.92 10.73 8.38
C ASP A 23 -1.08 11.30 7.22
N GLN A 24 -0.54 12.51 7.43
CA GLN A 24 0.25 13.21 6.42
C GLN A 24 1.55 12.50 6.06
N MET A 25 2.18 11.79 7.00
CA MET A 25 3.43 11.09 6.72
C MET A 25 3.16 9.83 5.90
N ALA A 26 2.09 9.09 6.22
CA ALA A 26 1.63 7.96 5.42
C ALA A 26 1.25 8.40 4.00
N LEU A 27 0.63 9.58 3.85
CA LEU A 27 0.33 10.16 2.53
C LEU A 27 1.61 10.41 1.72
N LYS A 28 2.63 11.01 2.32
CA LYS A 28 3.92 11.27 1.65
C LYS A 28 4.61 9.97 1.25
N ALA A 29 4.61 8.96 2.12
CA ALA A 29 5.14 7.64 1.79
C ALA A 29 4.42 7.01 0.59
N ALA A 30 3.09 7.09 0.56
CA ALA A 30 2.28 6.58 -0.56
C ALA A 30 2.60 7.34 -1.86
N VAL A 31 2.69 8.66 -1.82
CA VAL A 31 3.05 9.49 -3.00
C VAL A 31 4.43 9.10 -3.56
N ILE A 32 5.45 8.96 -2.70
CA ILE A 32 6.78 8.52 -3.14
C ILE A 32 6.73 7.12 -3.76
N ALA A 33 5.99 6.19 -3.16
CA ALA A 33 5.83 4.84 -3.70
C ALA A 33 5.17 4.85 -5.09
N HIS A 34 4.16 5.68 -5.31
CA HIS A 34 3.54 5.87 -6.63
C HIS A 34 4.54 6.40 -7.66
N CYS A 35 5.41 7.31 -7.26
CA CYS A 35 6.42 7.90 -8.12
C CYS A 35 7.44 6.89 -8.67
N ALA A 36 7.67 5.81 -7.93
CA ALA A 36 8.54 4.73 -8.37
C ALA A 36 8.00 3.97 -9.60
N GLY A 37 6.73 4.19 -9.94
CA GLY A 37 6.04 3.51 -11.04
C GLY A 37 5.47 2.15 -10.63
N PRO A 38 4.54 1.60 -11.43
CA PRO A 38 3.75 0.43 -11.06
C PRO A 38 4.59 -0.83 -10.81
N GLU A 39 5.70 -0.98 -11.51
CA GLU A 39 6.57 -2.17 -11.37
C GLU A 39 7.37 -2.15 -10.07
N ARG A 40 7.82 -0.98 -9.61
CA ARG A 40 8.64 -0.83 -8.39
C ARG A 40 7.83 -0.48 -7.16
N ARG A 41 6.61 0.03 -7.33
CA ARG A 41 5.74 0.44 -6.22
C ARG A 41 5.58 -0.62 -5.12
N PRO A 42 5.37 -1.93 -5.42
CA PRO A 42 5.28 -2.95 -4.37
C PRO A 42 6.52 -3.04 -3.50
N GLN A 43 7.71 -2.95 -4.09
CA GLN A 43 8.99 -2.99 -3.36
C GLN A 43 9.16 -1.78 -2.43
N PHE A 44 8.75 -0.57 -2.89
CA PHE A 44 8.76 0.64 -2.06
C PHE A 44 7.81 0.51 -0.87
N ILE A 45 6.61 -0.03 -1.10
CA ILE A 45 5.64 -0.30 -0.04
C ILE A 45 6.23 -1.26 0.99
N ASP A 46 6.84 -2.36 0.57
CA ASP A 46 7.47 -3.34 1.46
C ASP A 46 8.57 -2.71 2.31
N VAL A 47 9.46 -1.93 1.69
CA VAL A 47 10.56 -1.24 2.40
C VAL A 47 10.02 -0.21 3.39
N PHE A 48 9.04 0.60 2.98
CA PHE A 48 8.46 1.63 3.85
C PHE A 48 7.75 1.02 5.06
N PHE A 49 7.04 -0.09 4.91
CA PHE A 49 6.46 -0.80 6.04
C PHE A 49 7.54 -1.47 6.92
N ALA A 50 8.50 -2.16 6.33
CA ALA A 50 9.58 -2.80 7.07
C ALA A 50 10.40 -1.82 7.91
N GLN A 51 10.58 -0.58 7.41
CA GLN A 51 11.35 0.48 8.07
C GLN A 51 10.46 1.52 8.78
N GLN A 52 9.16 1.27 8.91
CA GLN A 52 8.19 2.25 9.41
C GLN A 52 8.59 2.83 10.79
N ALA A 53 8.99 1.98 11.72
CA ALA A 53 9.40 2.42 13.05
C ALA A 53 10.63 3.34 13.03
N SER A 54 11.51 3.17 12.05
CA SER A 54 12.69 3.98 11.87
C SER A 54 12.38 5.36 11.28
N TRP A 55 11.77 5.38 10.08
CA TRP A 55 11.53 6.66 9.40
C TRP A 55 10.44 7.51 10.06
N SER A 56 9.40 6.89 10.63
CA SER A 56 8.29 7.64 11.25
C SER A 56 8.67 8.35 12.55
N ARG A 57 9.72 7.88 13.21
CA ARG A 57 10.26 8.45 14.45
C ARG A 57 11.55 9.26 14.24
N ALA A 58 12.02 9.38 13.01
CA ALA A 58 13.20 10.18 12.70
C ALA A 58 12.95 11.67 13.02
N PRO A 59 14.01 12.44 13.36
CA PRO A 59 13.86 13.89 13.54
C PRO A 59 13.27 14.61 12.33
N ASP A 60 13.59 14.12 11.13
CA ASP A 60 13.00 14.52 9.85
C ASP A 60 12.50 13.26 9.12
N PRO A 61 11.22 12.88 9.30
CA PRO A 61 10.66 11.70 8.66
C PRO A 61 10.62 11.78 7.13
N VAL A 62 10.45 12.98 6.56
CA VAL A 62 10.44 13.19 5.11
C VAL A 62 11.81 12.90 4.52
N GLN A 63 12.86 13.41 5.16
CA GLN A 63 14.23 13.15 4.73
C GLN A 63 14.58 11.66 4.86
N ALA A 64 14.11 10.99 5.92
CA ALA A 64 14.32 9.56 6.10
C ALA A 64 13.61 8.74 4.99
N LEU A 65 12.38 9.09 4.63
CA LEU A 65 11.66 8.48 3.48
C LEU A 65 12.40 8.70 2.16
N LYS A 66 12.93 9.90 1.93
CA LYS A 66 13.73 10.20 0.73
C LYS A 66 15.00 9.39 0.66
N GLN A 67 15.68 9.17 1.79
CA GLN A 67 16.88 8.31 1.85
C GLN A 67 16.54 6.87 1.50
N LEU A 68 15.45 6.32 2.03
CA LEU A 68 14.97 4.98 1.65
C LEU A 68 14.61 4.91 0.16
N ALA A 69 13.98 5.95 -0.37
CA ALA A 69 13.66 6.04 -1.79
C ALA A 69 14.91 6.06 -2.67
N GLN A 70 15.97 6.72 -2.24
CA GLN A 70 17.26 6.72 -2.96
C GLN A 70 17.89 5.33 -3.02
N LEU A 71 17.80 4.55 -1.95
CA LEU A 71 18.26 3.14 -1.96
C LEU A 71 17.48 2.29 -2.96
N GLY A 72 16.21 2.64 -3.21
CA GLY A 72 15.36 2.03 -4.23
C GLY A 72 15.55 2.58 -5.65
N GLY A 73 16.52 3.49 -5.85
CA GLY A 73 16.86 4.05 -7.16
C GLY A 73 16.04 5.27 -7.56
N LEU A 74 15.35 5.94 -6.64
CA LEU A 74 14.66 7.20 -6.86
C LEU A 74 15.55 8.35 -6.34
N SER A 75 16.03 9.25 -7.21
CA SER A 75 16.89 10.35 -6.78
C SER A 75 16.17 11.30 -5.81
N ALA A 76 16.95 12.05 -5.02
CA ALA A 76 16.39 13.07 -4.12
C ALA A 76 15.54 14.10 -4.88
N ALA A 77 16.02 14.57 -6.03
CA ALA A 77 15.29 15.51 -6.88
C ALA A 77 13.97 14.93 -7.42
N GLN A 78 13.98 13.64 -7.79
CA GLN A 78 12.76 12.94 -8.20
C GLN A 78 11.77 12.83 -7.03
N ALA A 79 12.24 12.44 -5.84
CA ALA A 79 11.38 12.37 -4.65
C ALA A 79 10.78 13.74 -4.29
N ASP A 80 11.56 14.82 -4.40
CA ASP A 80 11.06 16.18 -4.16
C ASP A 80 10.01 16.60 -5.20
N ALA A 81 10.25 16.33 -6.48
CA ALA A 81 9.29 16.59 -7.54
C ALA A 81 7.97 15.83 -7.33
N CYS A 82 8.05 14.57 -6.88
CA CYS A 82 6.87 13.76 -6.58
C CYS A 82 6.08 14.30 -5.39
N LEU A 83 6.77 14.71 -4.32
CA LEU A 83 6.11 15.30 -3.15
C LEU A 83 5.48 16.68 -3.44
N ALA A 84 5.95 17.36 -4.48
CA ALA A 84 5.37 18.61 -4.98
C ALA A 84 4.24 18.39 -6.00
N ASP A 85 4.06 17.17 -6.52
CA ASP A 85 3.04 16.85 -7.51
C ASP A 85 1.67 16.67 -6.85
N LYS A 86 0.87 17.72 -6.97
CA LYS A 86 -0.50 17.73 -6.44
C LYS A 86 -1.40 16.67 -7.08
N SER A 87 -1.17 16.30 -8.34
CA SER A 87 -1.98 15.30 -9.01
C SER A 87 -1.77 13.89 -8.43
N LEU A 88 -0.54 13.56 -8.01
CA LEU A 88 -0.25 12.33 -7.30
C LEU A 88 -0.87 12.31 -5.89
N GLU A 89 -0.74 13.41 -5.16
CA GLU A 89 -1.36 13.55 -3.84
C GLU A 89 -2.88 13.38 -3.93
N ASP A 90 -3.52 14.07 -4.87
CA ASP A 90 -4.97 14.00 -5.09
C ASP A 90 -5.41 12.58 -5.49
N ALA A 91 -4.63 11.88 -6.31
CA ALA A 91 -4.93 10.50 -6.69
C ALA A 91 -4.92 9.55 -5.49
N VAL A 92 -3.96 9.70 -4.56
CA VAL A 92 -3.90 8.90 -3.33
C VAL A 92 -5.07 9.23 -2.41
N LEU A 93 -5.40 10.51 -2.23
CA LEU A 93 -6.53 10.95 -1.42
C LEU A 93 -7.86 10.50 -2.02
N GLN A 94 -8.01 10.53 -3.33
CA GLN A 94 -9.19 10.03 -4.03
C GLN A 94 -9.36 8.52 -3.82
N ALA A 95 -8.28 7.72 -3.89
CA ALA A 95 -8.33 6.29 -3.62
C ALA A 95 -8.81 5.99 -2.18
N ARG A 96 -8.33 6.78 -1.21
CA ARG A 96 -8.80 6.70 0.18
C ARG A 96 -10.30 7.01 0.30
N LEU A 97 -10.73 8.11 -0.31
CA LEU A 97 -12.14 8.55 -0.29
C LEU A 97 -13.06 7.49 -0.90
N GLU A 98 -12.66 6.91 -2.02
CA GLU A 98 -13.41 5.82 -2.66
C GLU A 98 -13.52 4.59 -1.76
N GLY A 99 -12.45 4.20 -1.09
CA GLY A 99 -12.47 3.09 -0.13
C GLY A 99 -13.45 3.35 1.02
N GLN A 100 -13.42 4.56 1.56
CA GLN A 100 -14.34 4.96 2.62
C GLN A 100 -15.80 4.97 2.15
N GLN A 101 -16.08 5.54 0.98
CA GLN A 101 -17.45 5.68 0.47
C GLN A 101 -18.05 4.36 -0.03
N LYS A 102 -17.26 3.53 -0.73
CA LYS A 102 -17.75 2.30 -1.36
C LYS A 102 -17.79 1.10 -0.43
N PHE A 103 -16.87 1.03 0.53
CA PHE A 103 -16.67 -0.14 1.38
C PHE A 103 -16.69 0.15 2.87
N ASP A 104 -17.00 1.40 3.26
CA ASP A 104 -17.00 1.87 4.66
C ASP A 104 -15.68 1.57 5.39
N ILE A 105 -14.55 1.69 4.66
CA ILE A 105 -13.21 1.46 5.23
C ILE A 105 -12.89 2.61 6.20
N SER A 106 -12.53 2.25 7.42
CA SER A 106 -12.14 3.19 8.49
C SER A 106 -10.78 2.86 9.11
N SER A 107 -10.21 1.70 8.78
CA SER A 107 -8.94 1.23 9.35
C SER A 107 -8.13 0.43 8.33
N THR A 108 -6.84 0.26 8.62
CA THR A 108 -5.91 -0.54 7.82
C THR A 108 -5.22 -1.60 8.68
N PRO A 109 -4.95 -2.79 8.16
CA PRO A 109 -5.38 -3.26 6.84
C PRO A 109 -6.89 -3.56 6.79
N THR A 110 -7.49 -3.45 5.61
CA THR A 110 -8.83 -3.95 5.32
C THR A 110 -8.79 -4.70 3.99
N PHE A 111 -9.28 -5.91 3.98
CA PHE A 111 -9.35 -6.75 2.78
C PHE A 111 -10.73 -6.62 2.15
N ILE A 112 -10.78 -6.41 0.84
CA ILE A 112 -12.03 -6.46 0.06
C ILE A 112 -11.98 -7.73 -0.79
N ILE A 113 -12.84 -8.68 -0.47
CA ILE A 113 -12.90 -9.98 -1.15
C ILE A 113 -14.35 -10.26 -1.53
N GLY A 114 -14.61 -10.55 -2.80
CA GLY A 114 -15.98 -10.79 -3.28
C GLY A 114 -16.93 -9.62 -3.02
N GLY A 115 -16.42 -8.38 -3.00
CA GLY A 115 -17.21 -7.17 -2.74
C GLY A 115 -17.51 -6.88 -1.27
N LYS A 116 -17.00 -7.70 -0.34
CA LYS A 116 -17.18 -7.50 1.11
C LYS A 116 -15.89 -7.04 1.77
N ALA A 117 -16.01 -6.18 2.78
CA ALA A 117 -14.89 -5.69 3.58
C ALA A 117 -14.64 -6.59 4.79
N TYR A 118 -13.36 -6.90 5.04
CA TYR A 118 -12.87 -7.66 6.18
C TYR A 118 -11.78 -6.81 6.85
N PRO A 119 -12.13 -6.03 7.89
CA PRO A 119 -11.19 -5.17 8.58
C PRO A 119 -10.23 -5.96 9.46
N GLY A 120 -9.03 -5.40 9.64
CA GLY A 120 -7.96 -5.98 10.44
C GLY A 120 -7.08 -6.97 9.68
N ASP A 121 -6.03 -7.40 10.35
CA ASP A 121 -5.13 -8.42 9.82
C ASP A 121 -5.85 -9.76 9.69
N GLN A 122 -5.63 -10.44 8.57
CA GLN A 122 -6.25 -11.74 8.28
C GLN A 122 -5.14 -12.80 8.16
N SER A 123 -5.28 -13.89 8.89
CA SER A 123 -4.42 -15.05 8.70
C SER A 123 -4.66 -15.68 7.33
N ILE A 124 -3.70 -16.49 6.87
CA ILE A 124 -3.85 -17.19 5.59
C ILE A 124 -5.06 -18.15 5.61
N GLU A 125 -5.36 -18.75 6.77
CA GLU A 125 -6.51 -19.64 6.95
C GLU A 125 -7.83 -18.86 6.83
N GLN A 126 -7.90 -17.65 7.42
CA GLN A 126 -9.06 -16.78 7.31
C GLN A 126 -9.28 -16.32 5.86
N VAL A 127 -8.21 -15.92 5.18
CA VAL A 127 -8.28 -15.56 3.76
C VAL A 127 -8.74 -16.76 2.93
N ALA A 128 -8.18 -17.94 3.18
CA ALA A 128 -8.56 -19.17 2.47
C ALA A 128 -10.04 -19.53 2.66
N ALA A 129 -10.55 -19.43 3.89
CA ALA A 129 -11.97 -19.72 4.18
C ALA A 129 -12.93 -18.79 3.40
N ILE A 130 -12.46 -17.59 3.00
CA ILE A 130 -13.24 -16.65 2.20
C ILE A 130 -13.03 -16.88 0.70
N VAL A 131 -11.79 -17.11 0.28
CA VAL A 131 -11.41 -17.16 -1.13
C VAL A 131 -11.74 -18.52 -1.76
N ASP A 132 -11.47 -19.64 -1.07
CA ASP A 132 -11.65 -20.98 -1.63
C ASP A 132 -13.10 -21.25 -2.11
N PRO A 133 -14.16 -20.88 -1.33
CA PRO A 133 -15.54 -21.03 -1.83
C PRO A 133 -15.83 -20.19 -3.07
N LEU A 134 -15.22 -19.00 -3.20
CA LEU A 134 -15.40 -18.13 -4.37
C LEU A 134 -14.71 -18.69 -5.62
N LEU A 135 -13.69 -19.53 -5.45
CA LEU A 135 -12.98 -20.21 -6.53
C LEU A 135 -13.62 -21.57 -6.89
N GLY A 136 -14.69 -21.98 -6.20
CA GLY A 136 -15.34 -23.27 -6.39
C GLY A 136 -14.52 -24.45 -5.84
N GLN A 137 -13.72 -24.21 -4.82
CA GLN A 137 -12.87 -25.22 -4.16
C GLN A 137 -13.44 -25.66 -2.83
#